data_ed7c254fa55786930708e9b72de3583c
#
_entry.id   ed7c254fa55786930708e9b72de3583c
#
_cell.length_a   1.000
_cell.length_b   1.000
_cell.length_c   1.000
_cell.angle_alpha   90.00
_cell.angle_beta   90.00
_cell.angle_gamma   90.00
#
_symmetry.space_group_name_H-M   'P 1'
#
loop_
_entity.id
_entity.type
_entity.pdbx_description
1 polymer ?
#
loop_
_entity_poly.entity_id
_entity_poly.type
_entity_poly.pdbx_seq_one_letter_code
_entity_poly.pdbx_strand_id
1 'polypeptide(L)'
;MKIGLFGGTFDPIHIGHMILMENVINNLDLDKIYVLPNSNPPHKLENKKTALNLRLKMVNETIKDNPKLEINDYDYRDNEIHYTFDTINYFKKTYPNDEFFFIMGEDSFLDIEKWKNYKEILKENLIIFKRYSNKNFSLISKINQVRKYNKNIYLIDNIALDISSTLIRNLVKENKSIRYLVNDEVINIIKEEKLYVWFF
;
A
#
# COMPACT_ATOMS: atom_id res chain seq x y z
N MET A 1 19.70 -6.73 -4.14
CA MET A 1 18.53 -7.26 -3.42
C MET A 1 17.27 -7.09 -4.28
N LYS A 2 16.24 -7.94 -4.09
CA LYS A 2 14.90 -7.75 -4.66
C LYS A 2 14.02 -7.05 -3.62
N ILE A 3 13.61 -5.84 -3.88
CA ILE A 3 12.94 -4.99 -2.88
C ILE A 3 11.57 -4.55 -3.38
N GLY A 4 10.54 -4.83 -2.58
CA GLY A 4 9.19 -4.32 -2.82
C GLY A 4 9.03 -2.88 -2.34
N LEU A 5 8.33 -2.04 -3.09
CA LEU A 5 7.92 -0.69 -2.69
C LEU A 5 6.41 -0.69 -2.53
N PHE A 6 5.92 -0.57 -1.31
CA PHE A 6 4.49 -0.61 -1.00
C PHE A 6 4.01 0.70 -0.39
N GLY A 7 3.46 1.56 -1.24
CA GLY A 7 2.90 2.85 -0.85
C GLY A 7 1.45 2.74 -0.36
N GLY A 8 1.12 3.53 0.66
CA GLY A 8 -0.25 3.58 1.16
C GLY A 8 -0.51 4.69 2.16
N THR A 9 -1.78 5.02 2.35
CA THR A 9 -2.19 5.96 3.41
C THR A 9 -2.12 5.31 4.79
N PHE A 10 -2.43 4.02 4.89
CA PHE A 10 -2.45 3.22 6.13
C PHE A 10 -3.22 3.91 7.26
N ASP A 11 -4.50 4.18 7.02
CA ASP A 11 -5.39 4.92 7.93
C ASP A 11 -6.63 4.12 8.35
N PRO A 12 -6.48 3.03 9.16
CA PRO A 12 -5.24 2.43 9.64
C PRO A 12 -4.65 1.36 8.71
N ILE A 13 -3.43 0.92 8.99
CA ILE A 13 -2.90 -0.35 8.50
C ILE A 13 -3.74 -1.50 9.07
N HIS A 14 -3.87 -2.61 8.33
CA HIS A 14 -4.74 -3.73 8.73
C HIS A 14 -4.20 -5.08 8.25
N ILE A 15 -4.78 -6.17 8.75
CA ILE A 15 -4.32 -7.53 8.46
C ILE A 15 -4.30 -7.85 6.97
N GLY A 16 -5.20 -7.26 6.17
CA GLY A 16 -5.18 -7.41 4.72
C GLY A 16 -3.91 -6.88 4.06
N HIS A 17 -3.30 -5.80 4.60
CA HIS A 17 -2.00 -5.33 4.13
C HIS A 17 -0.88 -6.31 4.50
N MET A 18 -0.93 -6.89 5.71
CA MET A 18 0.08 -7.85 6.18
C MET A 18 0.08 -9.12 5.34
N ILE A 19 -1.12 -9.70 5.13
CA ILE A 19 -1.29 -10.89 4.30
C ILE A 19 -0.81 -10.63 2.86
N LEU A 20 -1.11 -9.45 2.31
CA LEU A 20 -0.63 -9.07 1.00
C LEU A 20 0.89 -9.03 0.93
N MET A 21 1.54 -8.32 1.86
CA MET A 21 3.00 -8.18 1.87
C MET A 21 3.68 -9.54 2.02
N GLU A 22 3.21 -10.39 2.91
CA GLU A 22 3.73 -11.73 3.11
C GLU A 22 3.54 -12.61 1.84
N ASN A 23 2.37 -12.51 1.21
CA ASN A 23 2.08 -13.23 -0.02
C ASN A 23 3.01 -12.80 -1.17
N VAL A 24 3.26 -11.49 -1.30
CA VAL A 24 4.18 -10.94 -2.31
C VAL A 24 5.62 -11.41 -2.05
N ILE A 25 6.08 -11.35 -0.80
CA ILE A 25 7.42 -11.83 -0.41
C ILE A 25 7.61 -13.29 -0.83
N ASN A 26 6.63 -14.14 -0.50
CA ASN A 26 6.73 -15.59 -0.74
C ASN A 26 6.62 -15.97 -2.23
N ASN A 27 5.79 -15.27 -3.02
CA ASN A 27 5.60 -15.59 -4.44
C ASN A 27 6.74 -15.10 -5.34
N LEU A 28 7.43 -14.02 -4.98
CA LEU A 28 8.48 -13.42 -5.81
C LEU A 28 9.87 -13.52 -5.19
N ASP A 29 9.96 -14.17 -4.04
CA ASP A 29 11.21 -14.33 -3.29
C ASP A 29 11.89 -12.96 -3.06
N LEU A 30 11.10 -12.01 -2.52
CA LEU A 30 11.63 -10.70 -2.18
C LEU A 30 12.49 -10.78 -0.91
N ASP A 31 13.59 -10.05 -0.92
CA ASP A 31 14.47 -9.91 0.25
C ASP A 31 13.79 -9.07 1.34
N LYS A 32 13.10 -7.98 0.93
CA LYS A 32 12.34 -7.10 1.83
C LYS A 32 11.27 -6.29 1.10
N ILE A 33 10.39 -5.65 1.88
CA ILE A 33 9.47 -4.61 1.40
C ILE A 33 9.70 -3.33 2.19
N TYR A 34 9.91 -2.21 1.49
CA TYR A 34 9.78 -0.89 2.07
C TYR A 34 8.30 -0.50 2.08
N VAL A 35 7.78 -0.30 3.30
CA VAL A 35 6.43 0.26 3.53
C VAL A 35 6.57 1.78 3.50
N LEU A 36 5.83 2.43 2.60
CA LEU A 36 5.94 3.86 2.30
C LEU A 36 4.64 4.58 2.71
N PRO A 37 4.48 4.98 3.99
CA PRO A 37 3.31 5.76 4.42
C PRO A 37 3.36 7.14 3.79
N ASN A 38 2.37 7.50 2.96
CA ASN A 38 2.37 8.79 2.32
C ASN A 38 1.76 9.90 3.21
N SER A 39 2.34 11.10 3.18
CA SER A 39 1.83 12.28 3.86
C SER A 39 0.58 12.82 3.16
N ASN A 40 0.68 13.06 1.86
CA ASN A 40 -0.33 13.73 1.04
C ASN A 40 -0.55 12.98 -0.29
N PRO A 41 -1.34 11.89 -0.31
CA PRO A 41 -1.65 11.23 -1.58
C PRO A 41 -2.43 12.19 -2.48
N PRO A 42 -1.96 12.46 -3.72
CA PRO A 42 -2.53 13.48 -4.61
C PRO A 42 -4.01 13.26 -4.96
N HIS A 43 -4.50 12.02 -4.80
CA HIS A 43 -5.89 11.64 -5.11
C HIS A 43 -6.87 11.70 -3.92
N LYS A 44 -6.42 12.13 -2.71
CA LYS A 44 -7.23 12.07 -1.47
C LYS A 44 -7.11 13.36 -0.63
N LEU A 45 -6.95 14.50 -1.26
CA LEU A 45 -6.76 15.79 -0.56
C LEU A 45 -7.99 16.26 0.23
N GLU A 46 -9.19 15.80 -0.11
CA GLU A 46 -10.45 16.30 0.46
C GLU A 46 -10.89 15.61 1.77
N ASN A 47 -10.29 14.49 2.17
CA ASN A 47 -10.68 13.76 3.37
C ASN A 47 -9.73 14.04 4.54
N LYS A 48 -10.28 14.48 5.68
CA LYS A 48 -9.54 14.62 6.93
C LYS A 48 -8.96 13.27 7.35
N LYS A 49 -7.63 13.12 7.23
CA LYS A 49 -6.89 11.91 7.58
C LYS A 49 -6.39 11.98 9.00
N THR A 50 -6.13 10.82 9.59
CA THR A 50 -5.37 10.72 10.84
C THR A 50 -3.97 11.33 10.65
N ALA A 51 -3.50 12.05 11.67
CA ALA A 51 -2.18 12.65 11.68
C ALA A 51 -1.09 11.63 11.31
N LEU A 52 -0.11 12.06 10.54
CA LEU A 52 0.93 11.17 10.00
C LEU A 52 1.68 10.40 11.10
N ASN A 53 2.04 11.06 12.19
CA ASN A 53 2.73 10.44 13.33
C ASN A 53 1.94 9.26 13.94
N LEU A 54 0.62 9.37 14.03
CA LEU A 54 -0.23 8.28 14.52
C LEU A 54 -0.31 7.13 13.50
N ARG A 55 -0.40 7.44 12.21
CA ARG A 55 -0.37 6.42 11.16
C ARG A 55 0.97 5.68 11.13
N LEU A 56 2.08 6.40 11.27
CA LEU A 56 3.43 5.81 11.40
C LEU A 56 3.54 4.92 12.63
N LYS A 57 3.01 5.37 13.79
CA LYS A 57 2.98 4.55 15.01
C LYS A 57 2.22 3.24 14.77
N MET A 58 1.02 3.32 14.16
CA MET A 58 0.23 2.12 13.84
C MET A 58 0.97 1.19 12.85
N VAL A 59 1.62 1.72 11.83
CA VAL A 59 2.41 0.91 10.87
C VAL A 59 3.56 0.23 11.59
N ASN A 60 4.35 0.98 12.37
CA ASN A 60 5.50 0.45 13.11
C ASN A 60 5.10 -0.71 14.03
N GLU A 61 4.06 -0.51 14.85
CA GLU A 61 3.58 -1.55 15.78
C GLU A 61 3.07 -2.81 15.04
N THR A 62 2.62 -2.65 13.81
CA THR A 62 2.11 -3.77 13.02
C THR A 62 3.21 -4.58 12.36
N ILE A 63 4.29 -3.94 11.90
CA ILE A 63 5.32 -4.62 11.10
C ILE A 63 6.61 -4.97 11.87
N LYS A 64 6.81 -4.44 13.08
CA LYS A 64 8.08 -4.53 13.86
C LYS A 64 8.64 -5.94 14.04
N ASP A 65 7.78 -6.95 14.09
CA ASP A 65 8.17 -8.34 14.31
C ASP A 65 8.51 -9.09 13.01
N ASN A 66 8.35 -8.45 11.84
CA ASN A 66 8.72 -9.05 10.57
C ASN A 66 10.00 -8.40 10.01
N PRO A 67 11.16 -9.10 10.04
CA PRO A 67 12.44 -8.54 9.64
C PRO A 67 12.53 -8.21 8.14
N LYS A 68 11.58 -8.67 7.32
CA LYS A 68 11.50 -8.36 5.90
C LYS A 68 10.68 -7.10 5.61
N LEU A 69 10.05 -6.48 6.62
CA LEU A 69 9.26 -5.26 6.45
C LEU A 69 9.96 -4.09 7.14
N GLU A 70 10.10 -2.99 6.43
CA GLU A 70 10.80 -1.79 6.92
C GLU A 70 10.05 -0.54 6.49
N ILE A 71 9.82 0.41 7.41
CA ILE A 71 9.29 1.73 7.06
C ILE A 71 10.39 2.54 6.39
N ASN A 72 10.07 3.18 5.26
CA ASN A 72 10.95 4.15 4.65
C ASN A 72 10.27 5.52 4.60
N ASP A 73 11.05 6.57 4.86
CA ASP A 73 10.55 7.94 5.07
C ASP A 73 10.39 8.75 3.78
N TYR A 74 10.77 8.21 2.63
CA TYR A 74 10.82 8.95 1.39
C TYR A 74 9.53 9.74 1.09
N ASP A 75 8.36 9.13 1.26
CA ASP A 75 7.07 9.73 0.90
C ASP A 75 6.56 10.78 1.93
N TYR A 76 7.28 11.05 3.02
CA TYR A 76 6.84 12.01 4.06
C TYR A 76 7.95 12.88 4.66
N ARG A 77 9.21 12.74 4.25
CA ARG A 77 10.37 13.40 4.87
C ARG A 77 10.41 14.93 4.73
N ASP A 78 9.75 15.49 3.70
CA ASP A 78 9.83 16.92 3.35
C ASP A 78 8.48 17.61 3.19
N ASN A 79 7.37 16.97 3.55
CA ASN A 79 5.98 17.44 3.36
C ASN A 79 5.59 17.74 1.90
N GLU A 80 6.39 17.32 0.93
CA GLU A 80 6.07 17.45 -0.48
C GLU A 80 5.12 16.35 -0.97
N ILE A 81 4.55 16.55 -2.16
CA ILE A 81 3.76 15.52 -2.83
C ILE A 81 4.71 14.66 -3.66
N HIS A 82 4.96 13.44 -3.20
CA HIS A 82 5.74 12.47 -3.94
C HIS A 82 4.81 11.65 -4.86
N TYR A 83 5.14 11.65 -6.16
CA TYR A 83 4.46 10.80 -7.12
C TYR A 83 5.19 9.46 -7.25
N THR A 84 4.47 8.40 -7.53
CA THR A 84 5.03 7.05 -7.69
C THR A 84 6.24 7.00 -8.63
N PHE A 85 6.22 7.76 -9.73
CA PHE A 85 7.36 7.86 -10.64
C PHE A 85 8.62 8.42 -9.94
N ASP A 86 8.45 9.46 -9.14
CA ASP A 86 9.55 10.10 -8.41
C ASP A 86 10.08 9.16 -7.32
N THR A 87 9.18 8.43 -6.62
CA THR A 87 9.53 7.41 -5.63
C THR A 87 10.38 6.30 -6.26
N ILE A 88 9.94 5.68 -7.35
CA ILE A 88 10.69 4.60 -8.02
C ILE A 88 12.08 5.09 -8.46
N ASN A 89 12.16 6.27 -9.08
CA ASN A 89 13.42 6.84 -9.53
C ASN A 89 14.39 7.14 -8.40
N TYR A 90 13.88 7.63 -7.26
CA TYR A 90 14.69 7.85 -6.08
C TYR A 90 15.37 6.56 -5.61
N PHE A 91 14.62 5.49 -5.44
CA PHE A 91 15.16 4.22 -4.98
C PHE A 91 16.17 3.64 -5.97
N LYS A 92 15.87 3.65 -7.26
CA LYS A 92 16.80 3.18 -8.32
C LYS A 92 18.10 3.99 -8.35
N LYS A 93 18.03 5.30 -8.12
CA LYS A 93 19.21 6.17 -8.08
C LYS A 93 20.03 5.98 -6.81
N THR A 94 19.35 5.81 -5.67
CA THR A 94 20.00 5.68 -4.35
C THR A 94 20.65 4.31 -4.16
N TYR A 95 20.02 3.27 -4.71
CA TYR A 95 20.46 1.88 -4.56
C TYR A 95 20.58 1.20 -5.95
N PRO A 96 21.56 1.56 -6.76
CA PRO A 96 21.65 1.17 -8.18
C PRO A 96 21.90 -0.34 -8.39
N ASN A 97 22.30 -1.07 -7.34
CA ASN A 97 22.56 -2.51 -7.39
C ASN A 97 21.34 -3.35 -6.95
N ASP A 98 20.23 -2.71 -6.55
CA ASP A 98 19.03 -3.37 -6.10
C ASP A 98 17.96 -3.36 -7.20
N GLU A 99 17.12 -4.38 -7.19
CA GLU A 99 15.99 -4.52 -8.09
C GLU A 99 14.70 -4.14 -7.34
N PHE A 100 13.96 -3.16 -7.87
CA PHE A 100 12.75 -2.64 -7.24
C PHE A 100 11.48 -3.12 -7.94
N PHE A 101 10.48 -3.47 -7.12
CA PHE A 101 9.16 -3.91 -7.52
C PHE A 101 8.10 -3.01 -6.88
N PHE A 102 7.36 -2.27 -7.69
CA PHE A 102 6.29 -1.41 -7.17
C PHE A 102 5.01 -2.22 -6.99
N ILE A 103 4.49 -2.25 -5.76
CA ILE A 103 3.32 -3.04 -5.36
C ILE A 103 2.09 -2.14 -5.38
N MET A 104 1.07 -2.50 -6.15
CA MET A 104 -0.16 -1.74 -6.27
C MET A 104 -1.40 -2.62 -6.40
N GLY A 105 -2.54 -2.07 -5.97
CA GLY A 105 -3.81 -2.77 -6.13
C GLY A 105 -4.37 -2.72 -7.54
N GLU A 106 -5.24 -3.67 -7.86
CA GLU A 106 -5.99 -3.76 -9.11
C GLU A 106 -6.66 -2.42 -9.49
N ASP A 107 -7.34 -1.76 -8.55
CA ASP A 107 -8.02 -0.49 -8.83
C ASP A 107 -7.05 0.61 -9.27
N SER A 108 -5.89 0.68 -8.60
CA SER A 108 -4.83 1.63 -8.93
C SER A 108 -4.23 1.36 -10.31
N PHE A 109 -4.04 0.08 -10.66
CA PHE A 109 -3.54 -0.30 -11.97
C PHE A 109 -4.56 -0.03 -13.09
N LEU A 110 -5.84 -0.26 -12.83
CA LEU A 110 -6.89 0.07 -13.79
C LEU A 110 -6.96 1.59 -14.09
N ASP A 111 -6.66 2.42 -13.09
CA ASP A 111 -6.65 3.88 -13.19
C ASP A 111 -5.26 4.49 -13.47
N ILE A 112 -4.26 3.68 -13.80
CA ILE A 112 -2.85 4.12 -13.88
C ILE A 112 -2.61 5.24 -14.91
N GLU A 113 -3.41 5.31 -15.97
CA GLU A 113 -3.29 6.38 -16.97
C GLU A 113 -3.53 7.79 -16.39
N LYS A 114 -4.17 7.90 -15.22
CA LYS A 114 -4.38 9.16 -14.49
C LYS A 114 -3.14 9.59 -13.70
N TRP A 115 -2.12 8.73 -13.60
CA TRP A 115 -0.94 8.97 -12.80
C TRP A 115 0.11 9.76 -13.59
N LYS A 116 0.83 10.65 -12.88
CA LYS A 116 1.96 11.39 -13.45
C LYS A 116 2.99 10.42 -14.02
N ASN A 117 3.39 10.65 -15.27
CA ASN A 117 4.37 9.82 -15.97
C ASN A 117 4.04 8.31 -16.02
N TYR A 118 2.75 7.96 -16.11
CA TYR A 118 2.32 6.57 -16.07
C TYR A 118 2.99 5.66 -17.10
N LYS A 119 3.35 6.19 -18.29
CA LYS A 119 4.05 5.41 -19.33
C LYS A 119 5.43 4.95 -18.88
N GLU A 120 6.10 5.74 -18.06
CA GLU A 120 7.40 5.36 -17.49
C GLU A 120 7.20 4.36 -16.34
N ILE A 121 6.18 4.55 -15.50
CA ILE A 121 5.82 3.59 -14.46
C ILE A 121 5.50 2.21 -15.07
N LEU A 122 4.81 2.18 -16.22
CA LEU A 122 4.50 0.93 -16.92
C LEU A 122 5.73 0.18 -17.48
N LYS A 123 6.92 0.76 -17.46
CA LYS A 123 8.19 0.09 -17.85
C LYS A 123 8.89 -0.58 -16.67
N GLU A 124 8.44 -0.32 -15.44
CA GLU A 124 9.06 -0.83 -14.22
C GLU A 124 8.55 -2.22 -13.85
N ASN A 125 9.19 -2.89 -12.87
CA ASN A 125 8.66 -4.13 -12.31
C ASN A 125 7.42 -3.81 -11.47
N LEU A 126 6.26 -4.26 -11.90
CA LEU A 126 4.99 -4.00 -11.25
C LEU A 126 4.40 -5.28 -10.65
N ILE A 127 4.06 -5.23 -9.38
CA ILE A 127 3.30 -6.27 -8.70
C ILE A 127 1.88 -5.77 -8.52
N ILE A 128 0.94 -6.45 -9.18
CA ILE A 128 -0.47 -6.12 -9.12
C ILE A 128 -1.16 -7.16 -8.26
N PHE A 129 -1.71 -6.76 -7.15
CA PHE A 129 -2.53 -7.67 -6.35
C PHE A 129 -4.00 -7.51 -6.68
N LYS A 130 -4.62 -8.67 -6.89
CA LYS A 130 -6.02 -8.77 -7.21
C LYS A 130 -6.87 -8.61 -5.95
N ARG A 131 -7.94 -7.86 -6.05
CA ARG A 131 -9.01 -7.85 -5.05
C ARG A 131 -10.14 -8.76 -5.50
N TYR A 132 -10.93 -9.22 -4.55
CA TYR A 132 -12.14 -9.98 -4.89
C TYR A 132 -13.17 -9.00 -5.48
N SER A 133 -13.08 -8.75 -6.78
CA SER A 133 -13.97 -7.84 -7.49
C SER A 133 -14.48 -8.51 -8.77
N ASN A 134 -15.66 -8.09 -9.23
CA ASN A 134 -16.22 -8.52 -10.51
C ASN A 134 -15.47 -7.94 -11.73
N LYS A 135 -14.32 -7.26 -11.52
CA LYS A 135 -13.53 -6.58 -12.57
C LYS A 135 -12.46 -7.47 -13.20
N ASN A 136 -12.44 -8.76 -12.92
CA ASN A 136 -11.39 -9.69 -13.37
C ASN A 136 -11.11 -9.62 -14.88
N PHE A 137 -12.14 -9.48 -15.71
CA PHE A 137 -11.95 -9.43 -17.16
C PHE A 137 -11.22 -8.16 -17.62
N SER A 138 -11.56 -6.99 -17.05
CA SER A 138 -10.90 -5.72 -17.40
C SER A 138 -9.44 -5.70 -16.94
N LEU A 139 -9.15 -6.25 -15.77
CA LEU A 139 -7.79 -6.36 -15.24
C LEU A 139 -6.90 -7.23 -16.16
N ILE A 140 -7.35 -8.45 -16.48
CA ILE A 140 -6.59 -9.37 -17.33
C ILE A 140 -6.38 -8.78 -18.73
N SER A 141 -7.41 -8.17 -19.31
CA SER A 141 -7.31 -7.51 -20.61
C SER A 141 -6.25 -6.40 -20.60
N LYS A 142 -6.26 -5.55 -19.56
CA LYS A 142 -5.28 -4.47 -19.42
C LYS A 142 -3.86 -4.99 -19.18
N ILE A 143 -3.69 -6.00 -18.33
CA ILE A 143 -2.39 -6.65 -18.12
C ILE A 143 -1.84 -7.21 -19.44
N ASN A 144 -2.65 -7.92 -20.22
CA ASN A 144 -2.24 -8.46 -21.51
C ASN A 144 -1.86 -7.39 -22.51
N GLN A 145 -2.55 -6.24 -22.50
CA GLN A 145 -2.21 -5.09 -23.32
C GLN A 145 -0.84 -4.51 -22.95
N VAL A 146 -0.58 -4.32 -21.64
CA VAL A 146 0.69 -3.76 -21.16
C VAL A 146 1.84 -4.76 -21.31
N ARG A 147 1.60 -6.06 -21.13
CA ARG A 147 2.63 -7.12 -21.32
C ARG A 147 3.22 -7.19 -22.73
N LYS A 148 2.55 -6.61 -23.73
CA LYS A 148 3.13 -6.47 -25.08
C LYS A 148 4.37 -5.57 -25.08
N TYR A 149 4.48 -4.66 -24.13
CA TYR A 149 5.55 -3.67 -24.02
C TYR A 149 6.45 -3.92 -22.80
N ASN A 150 5.90 -4.46 -21.72
CA ASN A 150 6.61 -4.78 -20.49
C ASN A 150 6.23 -6.18 -19.99
N LYS A 151 7.19 -7.09 -19.95
CA LYS A 151 7.00 -8.46 -19.45
C LYS A 151 7.05 -8.56 -17.91
N ASN A 152 7.55 -7.52 -17.24
CA ASN A 152 7.79 -7.50 -15.79
C ASN A 152 6.53 -7.06 -15.01
N ILE A 153 5.38 -7.61 -15.38
CA ILE A 153 4.11 -7.40 -14.68
C ILE A 153 3.70 -8.72 -14.04
N TYR A 154 3.69 -8.71 -12.71
CA TYR A 154 3.40 -9.86 -11.88
C TYR A 154 2.01 -9.70 -11.28
N LEU A 155 1.11 -10.62 -11.61
CA LEU A 155 -0.21 -10.69 -10.99
C LEU A 155 -0.17 -11.66 -9.82
N ILE A 156 -0.50 -11.18 -8.64
CA ILE A 156 -0.58 -11.98 -7.42
C ILE A 156 -2.06 -12.17 -7.07
N ASP A 157 -2.49 -13.41 -7.04
CA ASP A 157 -3.78 -13.78 -6.48
C ASP A 157 -3.68 -13.67 -4.95
N ASN A 158 -4.33 -12.64 -4.41
CA ASN A 158 -4.34 -12.43 -2.97
C ASN A 158 -5.38 -13.36 -2.30
N ILE A 159 -5.14 -13.69 -1.03
CA ILE A 159 -6.18 -14.30 -0.20
C ILE A 159 -7.36 -13.32 -0.17
N ALA A 160 -8.52 -13.79 -0.59
CA ALA A 160 -9.72 -12.97 -0.71
C ALA A 160 -10.23 -12.51 0.65
N LEU A 161 -9.76 -11.37 1.10
CA LEU A 161 -10.25 -10.71 2.31
C LEU A 161 -10.82 -9.34 1.92
N ASP A 162 -12.11 -9.16 2.12
CA ASP A 162 -12.77 -7.86 1.91
C ASP A 162 -12.56 -6.95 3.13
N ILE A 163 -11.29 -6.67 3.43
CA ILE A 163 -10.87 -5.77 4.50
C ILE A 163 -10.32 -4.49 3.91
N SER A 164 -10.81 -3.36 4.40
CA SER A 164 -10.30 -2.04 4.02
C SER A 164 -10.23 -1.10 5.21
N SER A 165 -9.33 -0.10 5.14
CA SER A 165 -9.28 0.95 6.15
C SER A 165 -10.62 1.67 6.32
N THR A 166 -11.39 1.83 5.23
CA THR A 166 -12.73 2.44 5.28
C THR A 166 -13.71 1.58 6.07
N LEU A 167 -13.72 0.27 5.86
CA LEU A 167 -14.52 -0.66 6.66
C LEU A 167 -14.18 -0.52 8.15
N ILE A 168 -12.89 -0.53 8.49
CA ILE A 168 -12.43 -0.45 9.88
C ILE A 168 -12.88 0.87 10.52
N ARG A 169 -12.70 2.01 9.84
CA ARG A 169 -13.15 3.31 10.35
C ARG A 169 -14.67 3.36 10.57
N ASN A 170 -15.45 2.74 9.68
CA ASN A 170 -16.91 2.68 9.82
C ASN A 170 -17.32 1.79 11.01
N LEU A 171 -16.68 0.63 11.21
CA LEU A 171 -16.93 -0.23 12.37
C LEU A 171 -16.64 0.50 13.68
N VAL A 172 -15.53 1.27 13.76
CA VAL A 172 -15.23 2.09 14.95
C VAL A 172 -16.30 3.14 15.20
N LYS A 173 -16.75 3.85 14.15
CA LYS A 173 -17.85 4.83 14.26
C LYS A 173 -19.15 4.23 14.77
N GLU A 174 -19.40 2.98 14.43
CA GLU A 174 -20.59 2.22 14.84
C GLU A 174 -20.38 1.48 16.17
N ASN A 175 -19.31 1.75 16.92
CA ASN A 175 -18.91 1.04 18.15
C ASN A 175 -18.85 -0.48 17.99
N LYS A 176 -18.55 -0.97 16.78
CA LYS A 176 -18.37 -2.38 16.47
C LYS A 176 -16.92 -2.80 16.67
N SER A 177 -16.70 -4.09 16.96
CA SER A 177 -15.37 -4.66 17.15
C SER A 177 -14.57 -4.66 15.84
N ILE A 178 -13.30 -4.26 15.95
CA ILE A 178 -12.30 -4.36 14.88
C ILE A 178 -11.22 -5.41 15.20
N ARG A 179 -11.48 -6.25 16.23
CA ARG A 179 -10.57 -7.34 16.61
C ARG A 179 -10.35 -8.27 15.43
N TYR A 180 -9.10 -8.71 15.24
CA TYR A 180 -8.62 -9.52 14.13
C TYR A 180 -8.61 -8.84 12.75
N LEU A 181 -9.07 -7.60 12.64
CA LEU A 181 -8.91 -6.80 11.42
C LEU A 181 -7.63 -5.97 11.44
N VAL A 182 -7.16 -5.63 12.62
CA VAL A 182 -5.91 -4.90 12.88
C VAL A 182 -5.15 -5.56 14.04
N ASN A 183 -3.87 -5.20 14.20
CA ASN A 183 -3.06 -5.60 15.36
C ASN A 183 -3.65 -5.02 16.65
N ASP A 184 -3.49 -5.71 17.79
CA ASP A 184 -4.03 -5.27 19.08
C ASP A 184 -3.48 -3.89 19.51
N GLU A 185 -2.21 -3.59 19.22
CA GLU A 185 -1.63 -2.26 19.48
C GLU A 185 -2.30 -1.16 18.64
N VAL A 186 -2.72 -1.46 17.43
CA VAL A 186 -3.50 -0.52 16.60
C VAL A 186 -4.87 -0.26 17.23
N ILE A 187 -5.52 -1.27 17.83
CA ILE A 187 -6.77 -1.09 18.58
C ILE A 187 -6.54 -0.15 19.76
N ASN A 188 -5.43 -0.33 20.50
CA ASN A 188 -5.09 0.51 21.64
C ASN A 188 -4.87 1.97 21.22
N ILE A 189 -4.07 2.19 20.17
CA ILE A 189 -3.83 3.55 19.62
C ILE A 189 -5.15 4.22 19.19
N ILE A 190 -6.03 3.48 18.48
CA ILE A 190 -7.32 4.03 18.03
C ILE A 190 -8.18 4.47 19.24
N LYS A 191 -8.19 3.69 20.33
CA LYS A 191 -8.95 4.01 21.54
C LYS A 191 -8.37 5.18 22.32
N GLU A 192 -7.05 5.16 22.58
CA GLU A 192 -6.34 6.19 23.35
C GLU A 192 -6.43 7.57 22.67
N GLU A 193 -6.21 7.59 21.36
CA GLU A 193 -6.21 8.83 20.56
C GLU A 193 -7.63 9.20 20.05
N LYS A 194 -8.64 8.44 20.43
CA LYS A 194 -10.05 8.63 20.03
C LYS A 194 -10.21 8.80 18.53
N LEU A 195 -9.52 7.96 17.74
CA LEU A 195 -9.57 8.03 16.28
C LEU A 195 -10.88 7.47 15.75
N TYR A 196 -11.34 8.05 14.63
CA TYR A 196 -12.50 7.60 13.86
C TYR A 196 -13.85 7.65 14.62
N VAL A 197 -13.92 8.32 15.77
CA VAL A 197 -15.17 8.50 16.51
C VAL A 197 -15.84 9.83 16.11
N TRP A 198 -17.18 9.88 16.20
CA TRP A 198 -17.93 11.12 16.11
C TRP A 198 -18.00 11.74 17.52
N PHE A 199 -17.54 12.98 17.65
CA PHE A 199 -17.92 13.79 18.80
C PHE A 199 -19.26 14.47 18.46
N PHE A 200 -20.31 14.06 19.16
CA PHE A 200 -21.57 14.81 19.22
C PHE A 200 -21.43 15.94 20.25
#